data_dfe3405a21040bcf2d07a349cc0d1fa6
#
_entry.id   dfe3405a21040bcf2d07a349cc0d1fa6
#
_cell.length_a   1.000
_cell.length_b   1.000
_cell.length_c   1.000
_cell.angle_alpha   90.00
_cell.angle_beta   90.00
_cell.angle_gamma   90.00
#
_symmetry.space_group_name_H-M   'P 1'
#
loop_
_entity.id
_entity.type
_entity.pdbx_description
1 polymer ?
#
loop_
_entity_poly.entity_id
_entity_poly.type
_entity_poly.pdbx_seq_one_letter_code
_entity_poly.pdbx_strand_id
1 'polypeptide(L)'
;MFFLLRKTLNLDGKLFHVRCCAHILNLLVQDGLGQLSDVIDIVREGIKYLNNSEARLIEFSKIGKQLQLPSKKLILDCPTRWNGTYLMLAAALQFKEVFPRYQDVDVGFKYVPSELDWLKVGEVCQFLGLFM
;
A
#
# COMPACT_ATOMS: atom_id res chain seq x y z
N MET A 1 11.31 -15.05 0.24
CA MET A 1 10.76 -14.60 -1.05
C MET A 1 11.58 -13.47 -1.67
N PHE A 2 11.79 -12.36 -0.97
CA PHE A 2 12.57 -11.25 -1.55
C PHE A 2 14.02 -11.64 -1.90
N PHE A 3 14.62 -12.48 -1.08
CA PHE A 3 15.97 -12.97 -1.34
C PHE A 3 16.04 -13.78 -2.64
N LEU A 4 15.07 -14.68 -2.85
CA LEU A 4 14.99 -15.47 -4.08
C LEU A 4 14.78 -14.60 -5.32
N LEU A 5 13.95 -13.55 -5.20
CA LEU A 5 13.71 -12.62 -6.28
C LEU A 5 14.98 -11.89 -6.69
N ARG A 6 15.74 -11.39 -5.71
CA ARG A 6 17.01 -10.72 -5.97
C ARG A 6 18.01 -11.64 -6.64
N LYS A 7 18.09 -12.88 -6.16
CA LYS A 7 19.00 -13.86 -6.72
C LYS A 7 18.63 -14.20 -8.15
N THR A 8 17.36 -14.40 -8.43
CA THR A 8 16.87 -14.69 -9.77
C THR A 8 17.18 -13.54 -10.72
N LEU A 9 16.89 -12.32 -10.33
CA LEU A 9 17.14 -11.14 -11.15
C LEU A 9 18.63 -10.94 -11.42
N ASN A 10 19.48 -11.18 -10.44
CA ASN A 10 20.94 -11.03 -10.59
C ASN A 10 21.53 -12.09 -11.50
N LEU A 11 21.07 -13.34 -11.37
CA LEU A 11 21.59 -14.44 -12.17
C LEU A 11 21.19 -14.32 -13.64
N ASP A 12 19.97 -13.89 -13.89
CA ASP A 12 19.36 -13.93 -15.20
C ASP A 12 19.40 -12.59 -15.93
N GLY A 13 19.90 -11.55 -15.29
CA GLY A 13 19.97 -10.21 -15.88
C GLY A 13 20.79 -10.13 -17.16
N LYS A 14 21.69 -11.09 -17.41
CA LYS A 14 22.47 -11.17 -18.64
C LYS A 14 21.83 -12.04 -19.71
N LEU A 15 20.91 -12.92 -19.31
CA LEU A 15 20.33 -13.92 -20.20
C LEU A 15 18.92 -13.57 -20.65
N PHE A 16 18.23 -12.72 -19.90
CA PHE A 16 16.85 -12.41 -20.21
C PHE A 16 16.72 -11.28 -21.22
N HIS A 17 15.87 -11.53 -22.18
CA HIS A 17 15.37 -10.50 -23.05
C HIS A 17 14.53 -9.51 -22.22
N VAL A 18 14.47 -8.24 -22.63
CA VAL A 18 13.72 -7.20 -21.90
C VAL A 18 12.27 -7.62 -21.64
N ARG A 19 11.63 -8.28 -22.60
CA ARG A 19 10.26 -8.77 -22.45
C ARG A 19 10.14 -9.83 -21.37
N CYS A 20 11.10 -10.73 -21.27
CA CYS A 20 11.12 -11.78 -20.25
C CYS A 20 11.30 -11.18 -18.87
N CYS A 21 12.17 -10.18 -18.73
CA CYS A 21 12.39 -9.48 -17.48
C CYS A 21 11.10 -8.78 -17.01
N ALA A 22 10.41 -8.10 -17.91
CA ALA A 22 9.17 -7.41 -17.58
C ALA A 22 8.07 -8.38 -17.15
N HIS A 23 7.98 -9.53 -17.83
CA HIS A 23 6.99 -10.55 -17.50
C HIS A 23 7.27 -11.18 -16.14
N ILE A 24 8.52 -11.55 -15.88
CA ILE A 24 8.93 -12.11 -14.60
C ILE A 24 8.71 -11.10 -13.49
N LEU A 25 9.11 -9.85 -13.68
CA LEU A 25 8.91 -8.80 -12.71
C LEU A 25 7.42 -8.64 -12.35
N ASN A 26 6.55 -8.65 -13.35
CA ASN A 26 5.11 -8.53 -13.13
C ASN A 26 4.58 -9.70 -12.29
N LEU A 27 5.00 -10.92 -12.59
CA LEU A 27 4.61 -12.09 -11.82
C LEU A 27 5.08 -12.02 -10.37
N LEU A 28 6.31 -11.57 -10.16
CA LEU A 28 6.90 -11.44 -8.83
C LEU A 28 6.19 -10.36 -8.01
N VAL A 29 5.86 -9.24 -8.65
CA VAL A 29 5.12 -8.16 -8.00
C VAL A 29 3.72 -8.63 -7.60
N GLN A 30 3.03 -9.33 -8.50
CA GLN A 30 1.70 -9.85 -8.20
C GLN A 30 1.71 -10.87 -7.07
N ASP A 31 2.74 -11.73 -7.02
CA ASP A 31 2.90 -12.69 -5.93
C ASP A 31 3.11 -11.96 -4.60
N GLY A 32 3.98 -10.96 -4.57
CA GLY A 32 4.22 -10.15 -3.38
C GLY A 32 2.97 -9.44 -2.89
N LEU A 33 2.21 -8.83 -3.80
CA LEU A 33 0.96 -8.17 -3.46
C LEU A 33 -0.11 -9.17 -3.02
N GLY A 34 -0.09 -10.40 -3.59
CA GLY A 34 -1.02 -11.45 -3.20
C GLY A 34 -0.90 -11.83 -1.73
N GLN A 35 0.30 -11.76 -1.17
CA GLN A 35 0.54 -12.04 0.25
C GLN A 35 -0.01 -10.94 1.16
N LEU A 36 -0.29 -9.77 0.61
CA LEU A 36 -0.87 -8.64 1.33
C LEU A 36 -2.35 -8.44 1.03
N SER A 37 -3.01 -9.43 0.40
CA SER A 37 -4.39 -9.25 -0.07
C SER A 37 -5.32 -8.79 1.04
N ASP A 38 -5.19 -9.34 2.23
CA ASP A 38 -6.04 -8.96 3.37
C ASP A 38 -5.82 -7.51 3.78
N VAL A 39 -4.56 -7.08 3.89
CA VAL A 39 -4.22 -5.70 4.25
C VAL A 39 -4.67 -4.74 3.15
N ILE A 40 -4.45 -5.12 1.90
CA ILE A 40 -4.87 -4.31 0.75
C ILE A 40 -6.38 -4.07 0.80
N ASP A 41 -7.16 -5.11 1.10
CA ASP A 41 -8.61 -5.00 1.19
C ASP A 41 -9.02 -4.09 2.35
N ILE A 42 -8.37 -4.22 3.52
CA ILE A 42 -8.64 -3.36 4.66
C ILE A 42 -8.40 -1.89 4.30
N VAL A 43 -7.25 -1.59 3.70
CA VAL A 43 -6.90 -0.22 3.31
C VAL A 43 -7.85 0.29 2.24
N ARG A 44 -8.14 -0.52 1.23
CA ARG A 44 -9.02 -0.14 0.13
C ARG A 44 -10.42 0.19 0.63
N GLU A 45 -10.99 -0.68 1.43
CA GLU A 45 -12.33 -0.47 1.97
C GLU A 45 -12.38 0.69 2.95
N GLY A 46 -11.30 0.89 3.71
CA GLY A 46 -11.18 2.05 4.60
C GLY A 46 -11.19 3.35 3.82
N ILE A 47 -10.45 3.43 2.72
CA ILE A 47 -10.42 4.62 1.88
C ILE A 47 -11.78 4.87 1.24
N LYS A 48 -12.45 3.82 0.77
CA LYS A 48 -13.81 3.94 0.23
C LYS A 48 -14.78 4.48 1.28
N TYR A 49 -14.68 3.98 2.50
CA TYR A 49 -15.51 4.44 3.62
C TYR A 49 -15.31 5.93 3.86
N LEU A 50 -14.07 6.38 3.88
CA LEU A 50 -13.76 7.80 4.07
C LEU A 50 -14.23 8.65 2.88
N ASN A 51 -14.05 8.15 1.65
CA ASN A 51 -14.44 8.88 0.45
C ASN A 51 -15.96 9.05 0.31
N ASN A 52 -16.75 8.23 1.00
CA ASN A 52 -18.20 8.33 0.94
C ASN A 52 -18.76 9.54 1.69
N SER A 53 -17.95 10.24 2.46
CA SER A 53 -18.38 11.40 3.21
C SER A 53 -17.27 12.43 3.28
N GLU A 54 -17.55 13.65 2.84
CA GLU A 54 -16.60 14.75 2.94
C GLU A 54 -16.27 15.07 4.39
N ALA A 55 -17.25 14.95 5.28
CA ALA A 55 -17.02 15.16 6.72
C ALA A 55 -16.00 14.18 7.29
N ARG A 56 -16.04 12.93 6.83
CA ARG A 56 -15.06 11.92 7.26
C ARG A 56 -13.66 12.28 6.78
N LEU A 57 -13.53 12.72 5.53
CA LEU A 57 -12.24 13.13 4.98
C LEU A 57 -11.66 14.32 5.74
N ILE A 58 -12.50 15.29 6.08
CA ILE A 58 -12.08 16.47 6.85
C ILE A 58 -11.57 16.05 8.23
N GLU A 59 -12.31 15.17 8.91
CA GLU A 59 -11.90 14.67 10.23
C GLU A 59 -10.59 13.90 10.18
N PHE A 60 -10.44 13.03 9.17
CA PHE A 60 -9.20 12.29 8.95
C PHE A 60 -8.03 13.25 8.71
N SER A 61 -8.24 14.26 7.89
CA SER A 61 -7.22 15.27 7.60
C SER A 61 -6.84 16.09 8.83
N LYS A 62 -7.79 16.41 9.70
CA LYS A 62 -7.52 17.13 10.96
C LYS A 62 -6.55 16.33 11.83
N ILE A 63 -6.79 15.03 11.98
CA ILE A 63 -5.92 14.17 12.77
C ILE A 63 -4.52 14.14 12.17
N GLY A 64 -4.43 14.03 10.83
CA GLY A 64 -3.14 14.09 10.15
C GLY A 64 -2.38 15.37 10.41
N LYS A 65 -3.07 16.51 10.42
CA LYS A 65 -2.46 17.81 10.74
C LYS A 65 -1.98 17.88 12.18
N GLN A 66 -2.74 17.32 13.11
CA GLN A 66 -2.35 17.27 14.52
C GLN A 66 -1.07 16.46 14.71
N LEU A 67 -0.86 15.44 13.88
CA LEU A 67 0.35 14.62 13.90
C LEU A 67 1.48 15.20 13.05
N GLN A 68 1.28 16.40 12.50
CA GLN A 68 2.26 17.08 11.65
C GLN A 68 2.64 16.28 10.40
N LEU A 69 1.67 15.55 9.85
CA LEU A 69 1.88 14.78 8.64
C LEU A 69 1.65 15.65 7.39
N PRO A 70 2.27 15.26 6.25
CA PRO A 70 2.08 16.02 5.01
C PRO A 70 0.62 16.08 4.60
N SER A 71 0.23 17.20 3.96
CA SER A 71 -1.14 17.42 3.50
C SER A 71 -1.34 16.69 2.17
N LYS A 72 -1.38 15.37 2.19
CA LYS A 72 -1.61 14.54 1.01
C LYS A 72 -2.94 13.82 1.14
N LYS A 73 -3.57 13.56 0.01
CA LYS A 73 -4.80 12.78 -0.04
C LYS A 73 -4.50 11.30 -0.08
N LEU A 74 -5.38 10.51 0.53
CA LEU A 74 -5.37 9.07 0.34
C LEU A 74 -5.75 8.77 -1.11
N ILE A 75 -5.10 7.76 -1.68
CA ILE A 75 -5.29 7.37 -3.06
C ILE A 75 -5.98 6.01 -3.08
N LEU A 76 -7.08 5.91 -3.82
CA LEU A 76 -7.75 4.63 -4.05
C LEU A 76 -7.11 3.97 -5.27
N ASP A 77 -6.83 2.67 -5.16
CA ASP A 77 -6.17 1.94 -6.23
C ASP A 77 -7.11 1.56 -7.37
N CYS A 78 -6.49 1.16 -8.48
CA CYS A 78 -7.17 0.46 -9.57
C CYS A 78 -6.75 -1.01 -9.46
N PRO A 79 -7.67 -1.96 -9.13
CA PRO A 79 -7.28 -3.34 -8.85
C PRO A 79 -6.57 -4.05 -9.99
N THR A 80 -6.72 -3.56 -11.22
CA THR A 80 -6.09 -4.16 -12.40
C THR A 80 -4.65 -3.72 -12.62
N ARG A 81 -4.15 -2.75 -11.82
CA ARG A 81 -2.81 -2.19 -11.98
C ARG A 81 -2.07 -2.19 -10.65
N TRP A 82 -0.94 -2.91 -10.60
CA TRP A 82 -0.15 -2.97 -9.38
C TRP A 82 0.43 -1.60 -8.99
N ASN A 83 0.72 -0.72 -9.98
CA ASN A 83 1.20 0.64 -9.70
C ASN A 83 0.20 1.42 -8.84
N GLY A 84 -1.10 1.32 -9.15
CA GLY A 84 -2.14 1.96 -8.38
C GLY A 84 -2.21 1.42 -6.95
N THR A 85 -2.13 0.10 -6.79
CA THR A 85 -2.11 -0.54 -5.49
C THR A 85 -0.89 -0.11 -4.68
N TYR A 86 0.29 -0.05 -5.31
CA TYR A 86 1.50 0.44 -4.66
C TYR A 86 1.33 1.87 -4.15
N LEU A 87 0.82 2.76 -5.00
CA LEU A 87 0.63 4.16 -4.62
C LEU A 87 -0.38 4.31 -3.48
N MET A 88 -1.45 3.51 -3.50
CA MET A 88 -2.44 3.49 -2.42
C MET A 88 -1.78 3.08 -1.10
N LEU A 89 -1.03 1.99 -1.11
CA LEU A 89 -0.37 1.49 0.09
C LEU A 89 0.70 2.45 0.61
N ALA A 90 1.48 3.03 -0.30
CA ALA A 90 2.52 3.98 0.08
C ALA A 90 1.93 5.25 0.72
N ALA A 91 0.83 5.76 0.16
CA ALA A 91 0.14 6.91 0.73
C ALA A 91 -0.47 6.55 2.09
N ALA A 92 -1.13 5.39 2.19
CA ALA A 92 -1.73 4.95 3.45
C ALA A 92 -0.68 4.74 4.54
N LEU A 93 0.49 4.22 4.17
CA LEU A 93 1.58 3.99 5.12
C LEU A 93 2.03 5.28 5.80
N GLN A 94 2.02 6.41 5.08
CA GLN A 94 2.36 7.71 5.67
C GLN A 94 1.35 8.14 6.73
N PHE A 95 0.12 7.64 6.66
CA PHE A 95 -0.95 7.98 7.59
C PHE A 95 -1.29 6.82 8.53
N LYS A 96 -0.38 5.86 8.70
CA LYS A 96 -0.66 4.66 9.51
C LYS A 96 -1.10 4.99 10.94
N GLU A 97 -0.60 6.07 11.51
CA GLU A 97 -0.94 6.47 12.87
C GLU A 97 -2.31 7.15 12.94
N VAL A 98 -2.80 7.67 11.82
CA VAL A 98 -4.11 8.33 11.78
C VAL A 98 -5.23 7.30 11.85
N PHE A 99 -5.05 6.12 11.26
CA PHE A 99 -6.07 5.09 11.20
C PHE A 99 -6.65 4.72 12.59
N PRO A 100 -5.82 4.35 13.59
CA PRO A 100 -6.36 4.02 14.90
C PRO A 100 -6.96 5.23 15.60
N ARG A 101 -6.41 6.42 15.42
CA ARG A 101 -6.95 7.63 16.03
C ARG A 101 -8.29 8.01 15.42
N TYR A 102 -8.45 7.80 14.11
CA TYR A 102 -9.73 8.05 13.46
C TYR A 102 -10.80 7.07 13.96
N GLN A 103 -10.42 5.81 14.24
CA GLN A 103 -11.33 4.83 14.82
C GLN A 103 -11.90 5.29 16.16
N ASP A 104 -11.10 5.98 16.95
CA ASP A 104 -11.57 6.53 18.24
C ASP A 104 -12.64 7.60 18.06
N VAL A 105 -12.61 8.32 16.93
CA VAL A 105 -13.57 9.38 16.62
C VAL A 105 -14.82 8.81 15.94
N ASP A 106 -14.67 7.78 15.13
CA ASP A 106 -15.75 7.20 14.33
C ASP A 106 -15.83 5.70 14.62
N VAL A 107 -16.80 5.33 15.45
CA VAL A 107 -17.00 3.94 15.89
C VAL A 107 -17.30 3.01 14.70
N GLY A 108 -17.87 3.53 13.63
CA GLY A 108 -18.17 2.75 12.42
C GLY A 108 -16.94 2.40 11.58
N PHE A 109 -15.81 3.06 11.84
CA PHE A 109 -14.59 2.80 11.10
C PHE A 109 -13.86 1.58 11.64
N LYS A 110 -13.86 0.49 10.87
CA LYS A 110 -13.29 -0.80 11.31
C LYS A 110 -12.07 -1.21 10.50
N TYR A 111 -11.49 -0.30 9.74
CA TYR A 111 -10.48 -0.60 8.74
C TYR A 111 -9.09 -0.17 9.21
N VAL A 112 -8.65 -0.75 10.32
CA VAL A 112 -7.35 -0.43 10.93
C VAL A 112 -6.41 -1.62 10.80
N PRO A 113 -5.39 -1.54 9.93
CA PRO A 113 -4.38 -2.59 9.86
C PRO A 113 -3.59 -2.71 11.17
N SER A 114 -3.11 -3.92 11.47
CA SER A 114 -2.26 -4.15 12.64
C SER A 114 -0.85 -3.61 12.40
N GLU A 115 -0.05 -3.51 13.47
CA GLU A 115 1.36 -3.14 13.35
C GLU A 115 2.12 -4.10 12.44
N LEU A 116 1.85 -5.40 12.55
CA LEU A 116 2.47 -6.39 11.68
C LEU A 116 2.08 -6.17 10.22
N ASP A 117 0.82 -5.83 9.97
CA ASP A 117 0.36 -5.51 8.62
C ASP A 117 1.11 -4.33 8.05
N TRP A 118 1.30 -3.27 8.84
CA TRP A 118 2.05 -2.08 8.40
C TRP A 118 3.52 -2.38 8.13
N LEU A 119 4.12 -3.26 8.92
CA LEU A 119 5.50 -3.70 8.66
C LEU A 119 5.61 -4.41 7.32
N LYS A 120 4.67 -5.30 7.01
CA LYS A 120 4.64 -6.00 5.73
C LYS A 120 4.43 -5.03 4.56
N VAL A 121 3.52 -4.08 4.72
CA VAL A 121 3.28 -3.05 3.71
C VAL A 121 4.55 -2.24 3.47
N GLY A 122 5.24 -1.84 4.53
CA GLY A 122 6.49 -1.08 4.42
C GLY A 122 7.56 -1.85 3.64
N GLU A 123 7.73 -3.13 3.91
CA GLU A 123 8.70 -3.96 3.21
C GLU A 123 8.38 -4.08 1.72
N VAL A 124 7.12 -4.34 1.39
CA VAL A 124 6.69 -4.47 0.00
C VAL A 124 6.81 -3.14 -0.73
N CYS A 125 6.41 -2.03 -0.11
CA CYS A 125 6.53 -0.71 -0.73
C CYS A 125 8.00 -0.34 -0.98
N GLN A 126 8.90 -0.68 -0.06
CA GLN A 126 10.33 -0.45 -0.25
C GLN A 126 10.86 -1.24 -1.43
N PHE A 127 10.45 -2.50 -1.54
CA PHE A 127 10.83 -3.37 -2.66
C PHE A 127 10.28 -2.85 -3.99
N LEU A 128 8.99 -2.54 -4.06
CA LEU A 128 8.34 -2.08 -5.28
C LEU A 128 8.86 -0.71 -5.73
N GLY A 129 9.25 0.14 -4.78
CA GLY A 129 9.80 1.45 -5.10
C GLY A 129 11.06 1.39 -5.94
N LEU A 130 11.77 0.27 -5.93
CA LEU A 130 12.97 0.09 -6.76
C LEU A 130 12.65 -0.03 -8.24
N PHE A 131 11.39 -0.32 -8.59
CA PHE A 131 10.96 -0.55 -9.97
C PHE A 131 10.06 0.55 -10.51
N MET A 132 9.87 1.60 -9.75
CA MET A 132 9.03 2.74 -10.15
C MET A 132 9.83 3.87 -10.81
#